data_5310231d400b4fa518d6b0edac6ca8f6
#
_entry.id   5310231d400b4fa518d6b0edac6ca8f6
#
_cell.length_a   1.000
_cell.length_b   1.000
_cell.length_c   1.000
_cell.angle_alpha   90.00
_cell.angle_beta   90.00
_cell.angle_gamma   90.00
#
_symmetry.space_group_name_H-M   'P 1'
#
loop_
_entity.id
_entity.type
_entity.pdbx_description
1 polymer ?
#
loop_
_entity_poly.entity_id
_entity_poly.type
_entity_poly.pdbx_seq_one_letter_code
_entity_poly.pdbx_strand_id
1 'polypeptide(L)'
;MASNAPRPGTLAAAQGPESAAVVTVTVRYWAAARAAAGTDSDHQDGATVGEVVDAATVEHPGLERVTRVASFLLDGRKVGRDEPVRAGATVEVLPPFAGG
;
A
#
# COMPACT_ATOMS: atom_id res chain seq x y z
N MET A 1 36.62 -7.35 -3.11
CA MET A 1 36.18 -7.23 -3.00
C MET A 1 35.35 -6.95 -2.88
N ALA A 2 35.28 -6.90 -3.20
CA ALA A 2 34.51 -6.54 -3.04
C ALA A 2 33.72 -6.19 -3.02
N SER A 3 33.72 -6.25 -3.11
CA SER A 3 33.02 -5.87 -3.04
C SER A 3 32.22 -5.46 -2.91
N ASN A 4 32.25 -5.45 -3.04
CA ASN A 4 31.50 -5.03 -2.86
C ASN A 4 30.73 -4.50 -2.84
N ALA A 5 30.74 -4.50 -3.07
CA ALA A 5 30.11 -3.95 -3.08
C ALA A 5 29.41 -3.48 -3.18
N PRO A 6 29.06 -3.40 -3.29
CA PRO A 6 28.26 -2.94 -3.36
C PRO A 6 27.58 -2.75 -3.55
N ARG A 7 27.64 -2.73 -3.65
CA ARG A 7 27.10 -2.36 -3.79
C ARG A 7 26.38 -1.94 -4.16
N PRO A 8 26.11 -2.04 -4.28
CA PRO A 8 25.49 -1.40 -4.67
C PRO A 8 24.81 -1.03 -4.64
N GLY A 9 24.74 -1.20 -4.48
CA GLY A 9 24.15 -0.56 -4.42
C GLY A 9 23.67 -0.11 -4.15
N THR A 10 23.97 -0.11 -4.08
CA THR A 10 23.72 0.55 -3.79
C THR A 10 23.30 1.24 -4.00
N LEU A 11 23.40 1.32 -4.53
CA LEU A 11 23.06 2.09 -4.73
C LEU A 11 22.22 2.62 -4.81
N ALA A 12 22.02 2.39 -5.00
CA ALA A 12 21.24 3.04 -5.25
C ALA A 12 20.65 3.60 -4.81
N ALA A 13 20.62 3.39 -4.57
CA ALA A 13 19.95 3.96 -4.21
C ALA A 13 19.81 4.88 -4.26
N ALA A 14 20.13 4.98 -4.46
CA ALA A 14 20.03 5.98 -4.44
C ALA A 14 19.28 6.48 -5.04
N GLN A 15 18.75 6.29 -5.37
CA GLN A 15 18.00 6.90 -5.87
C GLN A 15 17.16 7.55 -5.42
N GLY A 16 17.24 7.84 -5.23
CA GLY A 16 16.48 8.82 -5.05
C GLY A 16 15.48 8.62 -4.19
N PRO A 17 15.06 9.48 -3.72
CA PRO A 17 14.21 9.49 -2.73
C PRO A 17 13.03 8.89 -3.02
N GLU A 18 12.77 9.20 -3.98
CA GLU A 18 11.66 8.80 -4.36
C GLU A 18 11.83 7.43 -4.58
N SER A 19 12.91 6.99 -4.57
CA SER A 19 13.07 5.67 -4.66
C SER A 19 12.62 5.13 -3.43
N ALA A 20 11.48 5.35 -3.10
CA ALA A 20 10.94 4.86 -1.95
C ALA A 20 11.12 3.39 -1.90
N ALA A 21 11.66 2.90 -0.86
CA ALA A 21 11.85 1.49 -0.67
C ALA A 21 10.51 0.82 -0.47
N VAL A 22 10.39 -0.40 -0.91
CA VAL A 22 9.23 -1.22 -0.62
C VAL A 22 9.22 -1.54 0.86
N VAL A 23 8.14 -1.27 1.52
CA VAL A 23 7.98 -1.52 2.95
C VAL A 23 6.70 -2.27 3.19
N THR A 24 6.55 -2.82 4.40
CA THR A 24 5.33 -3.52 4.78
C THR A 24 4.46 -2.60 5.61
N VAL A 25 3.19 -2.52 5.25
CA VAL A 25 2.23 -1.69 5.96
C VAL A 25 0.99 -2.52 6.30
N THR A 26 0.19 -2.03 7.24
CA THR A 26 -1.10 -2.64 7.54
C THR A 26 -2.13 -2.04 6.60
N VAL A 27 -2.99 -2.88 6.04
CA VAL A 27 -4.11 -2.41 5.22
C VAL A 27 -5.38 -2.79 5.96
N ARG A 28 -6.23 -1.81 6.21
CA ARG A 28 -7.52 -2.05 6.84
C ARG A 28 -8.61 -1.90 5.81
N TYR A 29 -9.53 -2.83 5.83
CA TYR A 29 -10.61 -2.88 4.84
C TYR A 29 -11.93 -2.55 5.51
N TRP A 30 -12.72 -1.68 4.91
CA TRP A 30 -14.00 -1.26 5.47
C TRP A 30 -15.13 -1.66 4.53
N ALA A 31 -16.26 -1.98 5.11
CA ALA A 31 -17.52 -2.20 4.36
C ALA A 31 -17.31 -3.18 3.20
N ALA A 32 -17.61 -2.78 1.98
CA ALA A 32 -17.50 -3.65 0.82
C ALA A 32 -16.07 -4.13 0.60
N ALA A 33 -15.07 -3.34 1.00
CA ALA A 33 -13.68 -3.78 0.89
C ALA A 33 -13.41 -4.94 1.85
N ARG A 34 -13.96 -4.87 3.04
CA ARG A 34 -13.80 -5.97 4.01
C ARG A 34 -14.47 -7.24 3.50
N ALA A 35 -15.65 -7.09 2.94
CA ALA A 35 -16.35 -8.25 2.37
C ALA A 35 -15.55 -8.85 1.22
N ALA A 36 -14.95 -8.03 0.38
CA ALA A 36 -14.18 -8.51 -0.76
C ALA A 36 -12.86 -9.15 -0.34
N ALA A 37 -12.22 -8.63 0.70
CA ALA A 37 -10.96 -9.18 1.18
C ALA A 37 -11.16 -10.39 2.08
N GLY A 38 -12.32 -10.49 2.70
CA GLY A 38 -12.60 -11.61 3.60
C GLY A 38 -11.91 -11.45 4.95
N THR A 39 -11.42 -10.26 5.26
CA THR A 39 -10.74 -9.99 6.53
C THR A 39 -10.84 -8.51 6.84
N ASP A 40 -10.66 -8.15 8.10
CA ASP A 40 -10.66 -6.76 8.52
C ASP A 40 -9.38 -6.05 8.14
N SER A 41 -8.28 -6.75 8.14
CA SER A 41 -6.98 -6.16 7.82
C SER A 41 -5.97 -7.24 7.52
N ASP A 42 -4.90 -6.84 6.86
CA ASP A 42 -3.75 -7.71 6.63
C ASP A 42 -2.54 -6.82 6.38
N HIS A 43 -1.44 -7.41 5.94
CA HIS A 43 -0.21 -6.68 5.65
C HIS A 43 0.09 -6.79 4.17
N GLN A 44 0.51 -5.70 3.59
CA GLN A 44 0.87 -5.67 2.17
C GLN A 44 2.15 -4.87 2.01
N ASP A 45 2.86 -5.13 0.95
CA ASP A 45 4.12 -4.46 0.65
C ASP A 45 3.95 -3.48 -0.49
N GLY A 46 4.66 -2.37 -0.42
CA GLY A 46 4.69 -1.40 -1.50
C GLY A 46 5.47 -0.19 -1.10
N ALA A 47 5.77 0.66 -2.05
CA ALA A 47 6.45 1.93 -1.81
C ALA A 47 5.46 3.08 -1.77
N THR A 48 4.30 2.92 -2.37
CA THR A 48 3.25 3.93 -2.38
C THR A 48 1.93 3.29 -2.01
N VAL A 49 0.96 4.12 -1.69
CA VAL A 49 -0.41 3.65 -1.40
C VAL A 49 -0.93 2.82 -2.56
N GLY A 50 -0.72 3.28 -3.80
CA GLY A 50 -1.18 2.55 -4.98
C GLY A 50 -0.57 1.17 -5.09
N GLU A 51 0.73 1.06 -4.81
CA GLU A 51 1.40 -0.24 -4.87
C GLU A 51 0.88 -1.18 -3.79
N VAL A 52 0.64 -0.64 -2.60
CA VAL A 52 0.08 -1.41 -1.51
C VAL A 52 -1.32 -1.91 -1.86
N VAL A 53 -2.14 -1.04 -2.43
CA VAL A 53 -3.50 -1.38 -2.82
C VAL A 53 -3.49 -2.40 -3.96
N ASP A 54 -2.56 -2.27 -4.90
CA ASP A 54 -2.43 -3.23 -5.98
C ASP A 54 -2.01 -4.60 -5.46
N ALA A 55 -1.10 -4.64 -4.49
CA ALA A 55 -0.69 -5.91 -3.88
C ALA A 55 -1.88 -6.55 -3.16
N ALA A 56 -2.67 -5.76 -2.45
CA ALA A 56 -3.87 -6.27 -1.79
C ALA A 56 -4.85 -6.84 -2.82
N THR A 57 -4.97 -6.18 -3.97
CA THR A 57 -5.89 -6.62 -5.01
C THR A 57 -5.42 -7.92 -5.67
N VAL A 58 -4.12 -8.12 -5.76
CA VAL A 58 -3.60 -9.38 -6.27
C VAL A 58 -3.96 -10.52 -5.30
N GLU A 59 -3.83 -10.27 -4.02
CA GLU A 59 -4.16 -11.29 -3.02
C GLU A 59 -5.67 -11.50 -2.91
N HIS A 60 -6.44 -10.44 -3.06
CA HIS A 60 -7.91 -10.47 -2.93
C HIS A 60 -8.53 -9.89 -4.20
N PRO A 61 -8.66 -10.69 -5.26
CA PRO A 61 -9.11 -10.14 -6.56
C PRO A 61 -10.46 -9.44 -6.51
N GLY A 62 -11.30 -9.80 -5.57
CA GLY A 62 -12.59 -9.12 -5.43
C GLY A 62 -12.48 -7.64 -5.07
N LEU A 63 -11.29 -7.20 -4.62
CA LEU A 63 -11.09 -5.80 -4.31
C LEU A 63 -11.01 -4.91 -5.55
N GLU A 64 -10.80 -5.47 -6.73
CA GLU A 64 -10.56 -4.65 -7.90
C GLU A 64 -11.68 -3.64 -8.15
N ARG A 65 -12.92 -4.05 -8.10
CA ARG A 65 -14.03 -3.15 -8.29
C ARG A 65 -14.13 -2.13 -7.21
N VAL A 66 -13.84 -2.55 -5.97
CA VAL A 66 -13.98 -1.69 -4.81
C VAL A 66 -12.92 -0.60 -4.84
N THR A 67 -11.68 -0.97 -5.14
CA THR A 67 -10.57 -0.01 -5.09
C THR A 67 -10.65 1.04 -6.19
N ARG A 68 -11.37 0.78 -7.26
CA ARG A 68 -11.54 1.76 -8.33
C ARG A 68 -12.28 3.00 -7.85
N VAL A 69 -13.15 2.85 -6.87
CA VAL A 69 -13.99 3.95 -6.42
C VAL A 69 -13.76 4.29 -4.96
N ALA A 70 -12.87 3.60 -4.29
CA ALA A 70 -12.62 3.81 -2.88
C ALA A 70 -11.74 5.04 -2.65
N SER A 71 -11.83 5.59 -1.45
CA SER A 71 -10.87 6.56 -0.97
C SER A 71 -9.84 5.83 -0.13
N PHE A 72 -8.65 6.40 -0.03
CA PHE A 72 -7.59 5.80 0.76
C PHE A 72 -7.15 6.76 1.84
N LEU A 73 -6.94 6.24 3.05
CA LEU A 73 -6.36 7.02 4.12
C LEU A 73 -4.99 6.45 4.45
N LEU A 74 -4.05 7.31 4.74
CA LEU A 74 -2.74 6.90 5.21
C LEU A 74 -2.57 7.52 6.59
N ASP A 75 -2.53 6.67 7.60
CA ASP A 75 -2.45 7.09 8.99
C ASP A 75 -3.51 8.16 9.30
N GLY A 76 -4.72 7.94 8.80
CA GLY A 76 -5.86 8.80 9.08
C GLY A 76 -6.05 9.97 8.13
N ARG A 77 -5.12 10.19 7.20
CA ARG A 77 -5.25 11.32 6.25
C ARG A 77 -5.65 10.80 4.87
N LYS A 78 -6.56 11.48 4.22
CA LYS A 78 -6.95 11.11 2.86
C LYS A 78 -5.80 11.44 1.91
N VAL A 79 -5.41 10.48 1.08
CA VAL A 79 -4.28 10.60 0.19
C VAL A 79 -4.61 10.01 -1.17
N GLY A 80 -3.76 10.28 -2.14
CA GLY A 80 -3.86 9.66 -3.46
C GLY A 80 -2.99 8.42 -3.54
N ARG A 81 -3.05 7.76 -4.67
CA ARG A 81 -2.31 6.51 -4.88
C ARG A 81 -0.81 6.72 -4.93
N ASP A 82 -0.36 7.89 -5.29
CA ASP A 82 1.08 8.17 -5.42
C ASP A 82 1.72 8.56 -4.10
N GLU A 83 0.96 8.60 -3.02
CA GLU A 83 1.52 8.96 -1.72
C GLU A 83 2.50 7.89 -1.24
N PRO A 84 3.73 8.24 -0.87
CA PRO A 84 4.67 7.26 -0.35
C PRO A 84 4.23 6.74 1.01
N VAL A 85 4.55 5.49 1.29
CA VAL A 85 4.26 4.89 2.60
C VAL A 85 5.55 4.57 3.33
N ARG A 86 5.47 4.45 4.66
CA ARG A 86 6.60 4.04 5.47
C ARG A 86 6.29 2.77 6.18
N ALA A 87 7.31 2.03 6.56
CA ALA A 87 7.14 0.79 7.30
C ALA A 87 6.27 1.02 8.53
N GLY A 88 5.33 0.15 8.75
CA GLY A 88 4.44 0.22 9.91
C GLY A 88 3.26 1.17 9.78
N ALA A 89 3.14 1.87 8.66
CA ALA A 89 1.99 2.75 8.45
C ALA A 89 0.72 1.94 8.25
N THR A 90 -0.42 2.61 8.31
CA THR A 90 -1.72 1.99 8.08
C THR A 90 -2.40 2.67 6.90
N VAL A 91 -2.77 1.86 5.92
CA VAL A 91 -3.56 2.30 4.78
C VAL A 91 -4.98 1.80 4.99
N GLU A 92 -5.97 2.65 4.85
CA GLU A 92 -7.37 2.24 4.98
C GLU A 92 -8.06 2.35 3.64
N VAL A 93 -8.81 1.33 3.26
CA VAL A 93 -9.57 1.32 2.02
C VAL A 93 -11.02 1.59 2.38
N LEU A 94 -11.53 2.73 1.94
CA LEU A 94 -12.88 3.19 2.28
C LEU A 94 -13.73 3.30 1.02
N PRO A 95 -14.58 2.32 0.77
CA PRO A 95 -15.49 2.41 -0.36
C PRO A 95 -16.47 3.57 -0.19
N PRO A 96 -17.06 4.05 -1.27
CA PRO A 96 -18.11 5.07 -1.15
C PRO A 96 -19.24 4.49 -0.32
N PHE A 97 -19.89 5.34 0.42
CA PHE A 97 -21.00 4.94 1.27
C PHE A 97 -20.58 3.99 2.39
N ALA A 98 -19.30 3.97 2.72
CA ALA A 98 -18.85 3.10 3.78
C ALA A 98 -19.55 3.38 5.09
N GLY A 99 -19.98 4.58 5.29
CA GLY A 99 -20.67 4.95 6.49
C GLY A 99 -22.18 4.89 6.38
N GLY A 100 -22.67 4.51 5.25
CA GLY A 100 -24.12 4.56 5.13
C GLY A 100 -24.73 3.59 4.23
#